data_ea5ae6621c75697ea2c1e495d68a6a65
#
_entry.id   ea5ae6621c75697ea2c1e495d68a6a65
#
_cell.length_a   1.000
_cell.length_b   1.000
_cell.length_c   1.000
_cell.angle_alpha   90.00
_cell.angle_beta   90.00
_cell.angle_gamma   90.00
#
_symmetry.space_group_name_H-M   'P 1'
#
loop_
_entity.id
_entity.type
_entity.pdbx_description
1 polymer ?
#
loop_
_entity_poly.entity_id
_entity_poly.type
_entity_poly.pdbx_seq_one_letter_code
_entity_poly.pdbx_strand_id
1 'polypeptide(L)'
;DDIDFNITHIIRGEDHVTNSAVQMQIFDVIGSSRPKMAHLSLITDAKGEGLSKRIGSLSLEDLKKEEIESISLNSYLSSIGTSKNVMLYDNLKEIVKDFEINNFSRAPTKFNFNELKVLNTKFIQQLDYSEFQSKFNIVNLKFNEKTWNIIRKNISSFNELSEWNEIIYGQLFNNEIDKKIKEVFFKSLPDEEFNQNTWRNWSNEIKANLKMKNNEIFKSLRKVLTGRQSGPEMTDLISILGREKIIERLKI
;
A
#
# COMPACT_ATOMS: atom_id res chain seq x y z
N ASP A 1 -22.86 -6.30 -34.41
CA ASP A 1 -21.45 -6.28 -33.97
C ASP A 1 -21.01 -7.63 -33.42
N ASP A 2 -21.70 -8.23 -32.42
CA ASP A 2 -21.28 -9.51 -31.80
C ASP A 2 -21.19 -10.64 -32.82
N ILE A 3 -22.10 -10.68 -33.80
CA ILE A 3 -22.10 -11.64 -34.90
C ILE A 3 -20.93 -11.36 -35.86
N ASP A 4 -20.76 -10.11 -36.27
CA ASP A 4 -19.73 -9.70 -37.22
C ASP A 4 -18.33 -9.92 -36.69
N PHE A 5 -18.13 -9.71 -35.37
CA PHE A 5 -16.87 -9.95 -34.67
C PHE A 5 -16.69 -11.39 -34.17
N ASN A 6 -17.65 -12.29 -34.44
CA ASN A 6 -17.63 -13.69 -34.01
C ASN A 6 -17.39 -13.83 -32.49
N ILE A 7 -18.11 -13.04 -31.68
CA ILE A 7 -18.00 -13.10 -30.23
C ILE A 7 -18.50 -14.46 -29.72
N THR A 8 -17.64 -15.17 -29.01
CA THR A 8 -17.93 -16.53 -28.51
C THR A 8 -18.44 -16.56 -27.07
N HIS A 9 -18.04 -15.58 -26.26
CA HIS A 9 -18.39 -15.51 -24.84
C HIS A 9 -18.74 -14.07 -24.45
N ILE A 10 -19.82 -13.90 -23.68
CA ILE A 10 -20.23 -12.63 -23.08
C ILE A 10 -20.29 -12.80 -21.58
N ILE A 11 -19.44 -12.04 -20.85
CA ILE A 11 -19.38 -12.04 -19.40
C ILE A 11 -19.75 -10.65 -18.91
N ARG A 12 -20.76 -10.52 -18.04
CA ARG A 12 -21.29 -9.24 -17.58
C ARG A 12 -21.96 -9.31 -16.21
N GLY A 13 -22.43 -8.21 -15.68
CA GLY A 13 -23.11 -8.16 -14.40
C GLY A 13 -24.48 -8.87 -14.42
N GLU A 14 -24.89 -9.40 -13.27
CA GLU A 14 -26.16 -10.13 -13.09
C GLU A 14 -27.39 -9.25 -13.35
N ASP A 15 -27.28 -7.93 -13.23
CA ASP A 15 -28.31 -6.95 -13.58
C ASP A 15 -28.74 -7.02 -15.05
N HIS A 16 -27.94 -7.64 -15.92
CA HIS A 16 -28.20 -7.84 -17.33
C HIS A 16 -28.82 -9.21 -17.70
N VAL A 17 -29.22 -10.03 -16.75
CA VAL A 17 -29.80 -11.37 -17.03
C VAL A 17 -31.02 -11.30 -17.96
N THR A 18 -31.95 -10.36 -17.68
CA THR A 18 -33.15 -10.17 -18.53
C THR A 18 -32.76 -9.72 -19.94
N ASN A 19 -31.80 -8.82 -20.06
CA ASN A 19 -31.31 -8.36 -21.36
C ASN A 19 -30.64 -9.50 -22.14
N SER A 20 -29.97 -10.43 -21.45
CA SER A 20 -29.38 -11.62 -22.07
C SER A 20 -30.43 -12.50 -22.72
N ALA A 21 -31.56 -12.71 -22.04
CA ALA A 21 -32.65 -13.52 -22.58
C ALA A 21 -33.19 -12.93 -23.89
N VAL A 22 -33.39 -11.60 -23.94
CA VAL A 22 -33.85 -10.91 -25.15
C VAL A 22 -32.80 -10.99 -26.26
N GLN A 23 -31.53 -10.77 -25.95
CA GLN A 23 -30.45 -10.86 -26.93
C GLN A 23 -30.31 -12.27 -27.53
N MET A 24 -30.48 -13.32 -26.73
CA MET A 24 -30.47 -14.70 -27.23
C MET A 24 -31.58 -14.95 -28.24
N GLN A 25 -32.80 -14.40 -28.01
CA GLN A 25 -33.91 -14.48 -28.98
C GLN A 25 -33.57 -13.74 -30.28
N ILE A 26 -32.88 -12.60 -30.22
CA ILE A 26 -32.44 -11.86 -31.41
C ILE A 26 -31.45 -12.70 -32.22
N PHE A 27 -30.45 -13.38 -31.57
CA PHE A 27 -29.57 -14.29 -32.27
C PHE A 27 -30.31 -15.39 -33.04
N ASP A 28 -31.36 -15.96 -32.44
CA ASP A 28 -32.18 -16.98 -33.08
C ASP A 28 -32.93 -16.45 -34.31
N VAL A 29 -33.58 -15.27 -34.17
CA VAL A 29 -34.33 -14.66 -35.27
C VAL A 29 -33.43 -14.31 -36.46
N ILE A 30 -32.17 -13.90 -36.19
CA ILE A 30 -31.19 -13.60 -37.24
C ILE A 30 -30.60 -14.89 -37.83
N GLY A 31 -30.82 -16.05 -37.20
CA GLY A 31 -30.23 -17.32 -37.64
C GLY A 31 -28.75 -17.50 -37.31
N SER A 32 -28.25 -16.80 -36.30
CA SER A 32 -26.87 -16.87 -35.87
C SER A 32 -26.70 -17.76 -34.64
N SER A 33 -25.48 -18.30 -34.45
CA SER A 33 -25.13 -19.07 -33.25
C SER A 33 -25.07 -18.17 -32.02
N ARG A 34 -25.67 -18.66 -30.92
CA ARG A 34 -25.67 -17.93 -29.64
C ARG A 34 -24.27 -17.96 -28.98
N PRO A 35 -23.74 -16.82 -28.50
CA PRO A 35 -22.56 -16.83 -27.65
C PRO A 35 -22.85 -17.49 -26.30
N LYS A 36 -21.84 -18.00 -25.64
CA LYS A 36 -21.94 -18.45 -24.23
C LYS A 36 -22.09 -17.24 -23.34
N MET A 37 -23.03 -17.29 -22.40
CA MET A 37 -23.31 -16.19 -21.46
C MET A 37 -22.86 -16.58 -20.04
N ALA A 38 -22.20 -15.66 -19.35
CA ALA A 38 -21.92 -15.74 -17.92
C ALA A 38 -22.32 -14.43 -17.23
N HIS A 39 -22.87 -14.55 -16.03
CA HIS A 39 -23.28 -13.41 -15.21
C HIS A 39 -22.53 -13.48 -13.88
N LEU A 40 -21.80 -12.40 -13.57
CA LEU A 40 -21.11 -12.23 -12.30
C LEU A 40 -21.98 -11.42 -11.33
N SER A 41 -21.85 -11.72 -10.05
CA SER A 41 -22.54 -10.97 -9.00
C SER A 41 -22.16 -9.50 -9.02
N LEU A 42 -23.11 -8.65 -8.64
CA LEU A 42 -22.85 -7.22 -8.49
C LEU A 42 -21.92 -6.98 -7.30
N ILE A 43 -21.02 -6.03 -7.47
CA ILE A 43 -20.19 -5.53 -6.38
C ILE A 43 -20.96 -4.42 -5.67
N THR A 44 -21.09 -4.55 -4.34
CA THR A 44 -21.81 -3.60 -3.48
C THR A 44 -20.86 -2.97 -2.47
N ASP A 45 -21.29 -1.86 -1.89
CA ASP A 45 -20.61 -1.25 -0.74
C ASP A 45 -20.85 -2.06 0.56
N ALA A 46 -20.33 -1.56 1.67
CA ALA A 46 -20.50 -2.19 2.99
C ALA A 46 -21.97 -2.29 3.43
N LYS A 47 -22.86 -1.40 2.91
CA LYS A 47 -24.29 -1.37 3.21
C LYS A 47 -25.10 -2.27 2.29
N GLY A 48 -24.49 -2.83 1.24
CA GLY A 48 -25.16 -3.64 0.24
C GLY A 48 -25.75 -2.83 -0.91
N GLU A 49 -25.42 -1.54 -1.02
CA GLU A 49 -25.85 -0.69 -2.14
C GLU A 49 -24.84 -0.81 -3.29
N GLY A 50 -25.31 -0.74 -4.53
CA GLY A 50 -24.43 -0.79 -5.70
C GLY A 50 -23.43 0.35 -5.70
N LEU A 51 -22.19 0.07 -6.12
CA LEU A 51 -21.15 1.09 -6.32
C LEU A 51 -21.59 2.03 -7.45
N SER A 52 -22.43 3.02 -7.15
CA SER A 52 -22.95 3.98 -8.12
C SER A 52 -22.25 5.32 -8.02
N LYS A 53 -22.10 6.02 -9.15
CA LYS A 53 -21.45 7.33 -9.28
C LYS A 53 -22.02 8.44 -8.38
N ARG A 54 -23.19 8.23 -7.75
CA ARG A 54 -23.91 9.26 -6.97
C ARG A 54 -23.57 9.30 -5.48
N ILE A 55 -22.84 8.32 -4.95
CA ILE A 55 -22.59 8.17 -3.50
C ILE A 55 -21.07 8.08 -3.20
N GLY A 56 -20.24 8.88 -3.89
CA GLY A 56 -18.79 8.84 -3.67
C GLY A 56 -18.20 7.48 -4.08
N SER A 57 -18.63 6.98 -5.25
CA SER A 57 -18.19 5.69 -5.78
C SER A 57 -16.69 5.68 -6.03
N LEU A 58 -16.07 4.63 -5.61
CA LEU A 58 -14.66 4.35 -5.86
C LEU A 58 -14.46 4.05 -7.36
N SER A 59 -14.13 5.07 -8.13
CA SER A 59 -13.78 4.90 -9.55
C SER A 59 -12.36 4.37 -9.69
N LEU A 60 -11.99 3.85 -10.87
CA LEU A 60 -10.59 3.50 -11.16
C LEU A 60 -9.65 4.71 -11.03
N GLU A 61 -10.15 5.91 -11.35
CA GLU A 61 -9.38 7.15 -11.13
C GLU A 61 -9.13 7.44 -9.66
N ASP A 62 -10.12 7.19 -8.79
CA ASP A 62 -9.96 7.37 -7.35
C ASP A 62 -9.01 6.33 -6.77
N LEU A 63 -9.09 5.07 -7.21
CA LEU A 63 -8.12 4.03 -6.86
C LEU A 63 -6.69 4.42 -7.30
N LYS A 64 -6.55 5.02 -8.47
CA LYS A 64 -5.25 5.51 -8.96
C LYS A 64 -4.72 6.68 -8.13
N LYS A 65 -5.58 7.61 -7.69
CA LYS A 65 -5.20 8.71 -6.79
C LYS A 65 -4.78 8.21 -5.41
N GLU A 66 -5.43 7.14 -4.93
CA GLU A 66 -5.06 6.42 -3.70
C GLU A 66 -3.84 5.51 -3.89
N GLU A 67 -3.22 5.52 -5.08
CA GLU A 67 -2.05 4.70 -5.45
C GLU A 67 -2.24 3.21 -5.23
N ILE A 68 -3.44 2.74 -5.51
CA ILE A 68 -3.70 1.30 -5.57
C ILE A 68 -3.10 0.73 -6.85
N GLU A 69 -2.20 -0.21 -6.68
CA GLU A 69 -1.54 -0.89 -7.78
C GLU A 69 -2.49 -1.81 -8.55
N SER A 70 -2.33 -1.85 -9.87
CA SER A 70 -3.19 -2.66 -10.73
C SER A 70 -3.16 -4.14 -10.37
N ILE A 71 -1.99 -4.67 -9.99
CA ILE A 71 -1.87 -6.06 -9.57
C ILE A 71 -2.60 -6.33 -8.25
N SER A 72 -2.55 -5.39 -7.29
CA SER A 72 -3.28 -5.48 -6.04
C SER A 72 -4.79 -5.49 -6.28
N LEU A 73 -5.28 -4.61 -7.15
CA LEU A 73 -6.69 -4.56 -7.53
C LEU A 73 -7.13 -5.84 -8.25
N ASN A 74 -6.37 -6.31 -9.24
CA ASN A 74 -6.69 -7.54 -9.97
C ASN A 74 -6.65 -8.78 -9.06
N SER A 75 -5.68 -8.87 -8.15
CA SER A 75 -5.60 -9.92 -7.14
C SER A 75 -6.83 -9.91 -6.23
N TYR A 76 -7.24 -8.73 -5.77
CA TYR A 76 -8.43 -8.56 -4.95
C TYR A 76 -9.70 -8.98 -5.70
N LEU A 77 -9.91 -8.44 -6.90
CA LEU A 77 -11.10 -8.72 -7.72
C LEU A 77 -11.20 -10.19 -8.15
N SER A 78 -10.06 -10.89 -8.34
CA SER A 78 -10.06 -12.32 -8.68
C SER A 78 -10.46 -13.22 -7.51
N SER A 79 -10.47 -12.70 -6.30
CA SER A 79 -10.74 -13.45 -5.06
C SER A 79 -12.11 -13.16 -4.45
N ILE A 80 -12.56 -11.88 -4.50
CA ILE A 80 -13.84 -11.50 -3.90
C ILE A 80 -15.01 -12.14 -4.63
N GLY A 81 -16.04 -12.54 -3.88
CA GLY A 81 -17.19 -13.28 -4.45
C GLY A 81 -16.91 -14.76 -4.66
N THR A 82 -15.74 -15.25 -4.30
CA THR A 82 -15.39 -16.67 -4.29
C THR A 82 -15.23 -17.18 -2.86
N SER A 83 -15.03 -18.49 -2.69
CA SER A 83 -14.67 -19.10 -1.40
C SER A 83 -13.16 -19.01 -1.10
N LYS A 84 -12.36 -18.44 -2.00
CA LYS A 84 -10.91 -18.29 -1.82
C LYS A 84 -10.62 -17.14 -0.86
N ASN A 85 -9.53 -17.28 -0.11
CA ASN A 85 -8.99 -16.15 0.65
C ASN A 85 -8.41 -15.11 -0.30
N VAL A 86 -8.55 -13.83 0.05
CA VAL A 86 -7.90 -12.74 -0.67
C VAL A 86 -6.39 -12.87 -0.50
N MET A 87 -5.67 -12.99 -1.60
CA MET A 87 -4.22 -13.11 -1.64
C MET A 87 -3.63 -12.23 -2.75
N LEU A 88 -2.39 -11.81 -2.56
CA LEU A 88 -1.63 -11.09 -3.57
C LEU A 88 -0.98 -12.10 -4.51
N TYR A 89 -1.11 -11.86 -5.82
CA TYR A 89 -0.39 -12.56 -6.87
C TYR A 89 0.77 -11.70 -7.37
N ASP A 90 1.85 -12.34 -7.78
CA ASP A 90 3.03 -11.60 -8.27
C ASP A 90 2.78 -10.95 -9.65
N ASN A 91 1.94 -11.58 -10.47
CA ASN A 91 1.65 -11.08 -11.82
C ASN A 91 0.29 -11.56 -12.35
N LEU A 92 -0.17 -10.93 -13.43
CA LEU A 92 -1.44 -11.25 -14.07
C LEU A 92 -1.51 -12.71 -14.61
N LYS A 93 -0.38 -13.30 -15.02
CA LYS A 93 -0.35 -14.69 -15.53
C LYS A 93 -0.72 -15.68 -14.44
N GLU A 94 -0.29 -15.44 -13.21
CA GLU A 94 -0.65 -16.28 -12.08
C GLU A 94 -2.13 -16.15 -11.73
N ILE A 95 -2.67 -14.94 -11.77
CA ILE A 95 -4.11 -14.72 -11.60
C ILE A 95 -4.87 -15.52 -12.65
N VAL A 96 -4.50 -15.40 -13.93
CA VAL A 96 -5.18 -16.11 -15.04
C VAL A 96 -5.09 -17.64 -14.87
N LYS A 97 -3.96 -18.16 -14.40
CA LYS A 97 -3.78 -19.61 -14.15
C LYS A 97 -4.68 -20.14 -13.04
N ASP A 98 -4.92 -19.31 -12.02
CA ASP A 98 -5.73 -19.68 -10.84
C ASP A 98 -7.20 -19.27 -10.96
N PHE A 99 -7.53 -18.44 -11.97
CA PHE A 99 -8.88 -17.91 -12.17
C PHE A 99 -9.82 -19.01 -12.70
N GLU A 100 -10.93 -19.19 -11.99
CA GLU A 100 -11.98 -20.12 -12.36
C GLU A 100 -13.34 -19.43 -12.20
N ILE A 101 -14.00 -19.12 -13.32
CA ILE A 101 -15.26 -18.38 -13.34
C ILE A 101 -16.38 -19.08 -12.55
N ASN A 102 -16.36 -20.41 -12.49
CA ASN A 102 -17.37 -21.19 -11.78
C ASN A 102 -17.28 -21.09 -10.26
N ASN A 103 -16.18 -20.54 -9.73
CA ASN A 103 -16.01 -20.34 -8.28
C ASN A 103 -16.72 -19.09 -7.77
N PHE A 104 -17.20 -18.21 -8.66
CA PHE A 104 -17.87 -16.98 -8.26
C PHE A 104 -19.31 -17.26 -7.82
N SER A 105 -19.67 -16.72 -6.66
CA SER A 105 -21.03 -16.75 -6.12
C SER A 105 -21.97 -15.87 -6.95
N ARG A 106 -23.26 -16.24 -6.98
CA ARG A 106 -24.32 -15.37 -7.52
C ARG A 106 -24.78 -14.30 -6.52
N ALA A 107 -24.47 -14.46 -5.23
CA ALA A 107 -24.84 -13.48 -4.23
C ALA A 107 -24.01 -12.19 -4.39
N PRO A 108 -24.58 -11.00 -4.15
CA PRO A 108 -23.85 -9.74 -4.20
C PRO A 108 -22.59 -9.76 -3.34
N THR A 109 -21.51 -9.26 -3.88
CA THR A 109 -20.18 -9.26 -3.25
C THR A 109 -19.88 -7.90 -2.65
N LYS A 110 -19.55 -7.86 -1.36
CA LYS A 110 -19.17 -6.61 -0.68
C LYS A 110 -17.73 -6.23 -0.97
N PHE A 111 -17.55 -5.01 -1.46
CA PHE A 111 -16.22 -4.42 -1.65
C PHE A 111 -15.73 -3.81 -0.33
N ASN A 112 -14.55 -4.23 0.11
CA ASN A 112 -13.89 -3.71 1.30
C ASN A 112 -12.60 -2.98 0.93
N PHE A 113 -12.65 -1.66 0.90
CA PHE A 113 -11.50 -0.84 0.53
C PHE A 113 -10.30 -0.99 1.48
N ASN A 114 -10.54 -1.22 2.77
CA ASN A 114 -9.46 -1.43 3.73
C ASN A 114 -8.71 -2.74 3.45
N GLU A 115 -9.42 -3.78 3.04
CA GLU A 115 -8.81 -5.06 2.66
C GLU A 115 -7.94 -4.91 1.40
N LEU A 116 -8.42 -4.16 0.41
CA LEU A 116 -7.62 -3.80 -0.76
C LEU A 116 -6.37 -2.97 -0.38
N LYS A 117 -6.50 -2.00 0.53
CA LYS A 117 -5.34 -1.23 1.03
C LYS A 117 -4.31 -2.13 1.73
N VAL A 118 -4.75 -3.08 2.52
CA VAL A 118 -3.84 -4.06 3.16
C VAL A 118 -3.11 -4.90 2.10
N LEU A 119 -3.82 -5.31 1.05
CA LEU A 119 -3.21 -6.06 -0.05
C LEU A 119 -2.19 -5.21 -0.81
N ASN A 120 -2.51 -3.95 -1.07
CA ASN A 120 -1.60 -2.99 -1.71
C ASN A 120 -0.34 -2.73 -0.87
N THR A 121 -0.51 -2.61 0.46
CA THR A 121 0.62 -2.49 1.38
C THR A 121 1.55 -3.71 1.31
N LYS A 122 0.99 -4.92 1.23
CA LYS A 122 1.79 -6.15 1.04
C LYS A 122 2.59 -6.11 -0.26
N PHE A 123 1.98 -5.63 -1.36
CA PHE A 123 2.68 -5.45 -2.63
C PHE A 123 3.89 -4.53 -2.47
N ILE A 124 3.69 -3.35 -1.87
CA ILE A 124 4.78 -2.39 -1.64
C ILE A 124 5.91 -3.01 -0.80
N GLN A 125 5.55 -3.75 0.24
CA GLN A 125 6.50 -4.38 1.15
C GLN A 125 7.31 -5.52 0.50
N GLN A 126 6.80 -6.15 -0.55
CA GLN A 126 7.47 -7.23 -1.29
C GLN A 126 8.35 -6.70 -2.42
N LEU A 127 8.07 -5.49 -2.94
CA LEU A 127 8.76 -4.91 -4.08
C LEU A 127 10.26 -4.77 -3.82
N ASP A 128 11.10 -5.41 -4.61
CA ASP A 128 12.55 -5.28 -4.48
C ASP A 128 13.06 -3.93 -4.99
N TYR A 129 14.36 -3.65 -4.77
CA TYR A 129 14.92 -2.35 -5.14
C TYR A 129 15.01 -2.15 -6.65
N SER A 130 15.24 -3.19 -7.43
CA SER A 130 15.34 -3.10 -8.89
C SER A 130 13.98 -2.84 -9.53
N GLU A 131 12.94 -3.50 -9.03
CA GLU A 131 11.54 -3.27 -9.42
C GLU A 131 11.09 -1.86 -9.04
N PHE A 132 11.41 -1.43 -7.80
CA PHE A 132 11.17 -0.07 -7.35
C PHE A 132 11.82 0.97 -8.27
N GLN A 133 13.10 0.81 -8.62
CA GLN A 133 13.80 1.70 -9.54
C GLN A 133 13.16 1.74 -10.93
N SER A 134 12.78 0.58 -11.48
CA SER A 134 12.17 0.51 -12.81
C SER A 134 10.78 1.16 -12.86
N LYS A 135 10.01 1.05 -11.78
CA LYS A 135 8.66 1.59 -11.66
C LYS A 135 8.65 3.11 -11.47
N PHE A 136 9.54 3.58 -10.64
CA PHE A 136 9.68 5.01 -10.35
C PHE A 136 10.92 5.52 -11.10
N ASN A 137 10.73 6.19 -12.23
CA ASN A 137 11.80 6.87 -12.95
C ASN A 137 12.29 8.06 -12.11
N ILE A 138 13.14 7.76 -11.10
CA ILE A 138 13.30 8.51 -9.86
C ILE A 138 14.30 9.65 -10.06
N VAL A 139 13.88 10.68 -10.73
CA VAL A 139 14.68 11.91 -10.81
C VAL A 139 14.82 12.62 -9.44
N ASN A 140 13.90 12.39 -8.50
CA ASN A 140 13.82 13.18 -7.26
C ASN A 140 13.96 12.40 -5.94
N LEU A 141 14.00 11.06 -5.96
CA LEU A 141 14.17 10.27 -4.74
C LEU A 141 15.62 9.78 -4.62
N LYS A 142 16.25 10.01 -3.46
CA LYS A 142 17.66 9.66 -3.21
C LYS A 142 17.83 8.31 -2.52
N PHE A 143 16.80 7.44 -2.55
CA PHE A 143 16.87 6.15 -1.89
C PHE A 143 17.88 5.23 -2.56
N ASN A 144 18.77 4.65 -1.75
CA ASN A 144 19.55 3.49 -2.12
C ASN A 144 18.82 2.21 -1.66
N GLU A 145 19.36 1.07 -2.02
CA GLU A 145 18.78 -0.24 -1.68
C GLU A 145 18.57 -0.43 -0.17
N LYS A 146 19.55 -0.03 0.67
CA LYS A 146 19.43 -0.10 2.13
C LYS A 146 18.24 0.73 2.62
N THR A 147 18.13 1.97 2.16
CA THR A 147 17.05 2.87 2.54
C THR A 147 15.70 2.33 2.09
N TRP A 148 15.60 1.88 0.84
CA TRP A 148 14.38 1.27 0.31
C TRP A 148 13.93 0.08 1.15
N ASN A 149 14.82 -0.87 1.43
CA ASN A 149 14.52 -2.07 2.20
C ASN A 149 14.03 -1.79 3.63
N ILE A 150 14.38 -0.64 4.20
CA ILE A 150 13.88 -0.18 5.49
C ILE A 150 12.53 0.54 5.33
N ILE A 151 12.43 1.47 4.39
CA ILE A 151 11.23 2.33 4.24
C ILE A 151 10.04 1.53 3.72
N ARG A 152 10.20 0.65 2.73
CA ARG A 152 9.10 -0.15 2.16
C ARG A 152 8.28 -0.92 3.20
N LYS A 153 8.89 -1.32 4.31
CA LYS A 153 8.21 -2.03 5.40
C LYS A 153 7.33 -1.12 6.27
N ASN A 154 7.45 0.19 6.10
CA ASN A 154 6.84 1.20 6.98
C ASN A 154 5.91 2.17 6.24
N ILE A 155 5.69 1.95 4.96
CA ILE A 155 4.76 2.71 4.14
C ILE A 155 3.60 1.85 3.67
N SER A 156 2.46 2.48 3.45
CA SER A 156 1.23 1.86 2.94
C SER A 156 0.89 2.32 1.53
N SER A 157 1.50 3.41 1.09
CA SER A 157 1.31 4.05 -0.21
C SER A 157 2.62 4.69 -0.67
N PHE A 158 2.83 4.78 -1.97
CA PHE A 158 3.99 5.46 -2.55
C PHE A 158 3.95 6.98 -2.36
N ASN A 159 2.78 7.57 -2.10
CA ASN A 159 2.64 8.99 -1.72
C ASN A 159 3.50 9.36 -0.50
N GLU A 160 3.81 8.39 0.37
CA GLU A 160 4.68 8.61 1.53
C GLU A 160 6.17 8.74 1.18
N LEU A 161 6.58 8.38 -0.04
CA LEU A 161 8.00 8.37 -0.43
C LEU A 161 8.63 9.76 -0.44
N SER A 162 7.88 10.78 -0.90
CA SER A 162 8.36 12.16 -0.92
C SER A 162 8.66 12.66 0.49
N GLU A 163 7.76 12.40 1.43
CA GLU A 163 7.94 12.75 2.84
C GLU A 163 9.15 12.01 3.45
N TRP A 164 9.27 10.71 3.20
CA TRP A 164 10.43 9.95 3.69
C TRP A 164 11.75 10.40 3.06
N ASN A 165 11.74 10.82 1.79
CA ASN A 165 12.92 11.39 1.16
C ASN A 165 13.35 12.69 1.85
N GLU A 166 12.41 13.58 2.17
CA GLU A 166 12.69 14.79 2.95
C GLU A 166 13.13 14.46 4.39
N ILE A 167 12.51 13.48 5.02
CA ILE A 167 12.92 13.02 6.35
C ILE A 167 14.37 12.52 6.33
N ILE A 168 14.80 11.75 5.34
CA ILE A 168 16.13 11.12 5.35
C ILE A 168 17.21 12.08 4.82
N TYR A 169 16.93 12.80 3.74
CA TYR A 169 17.92 13.59 3.02
C TYR A 169 17.73 15.11 3.13
N GLY A 170 16.52 15.56 3.50
CA GLY A 170 16.21 16.98 3.69
C GLY A 170 16.64 17.54 5.05
N GLN A 171 16.32 18.80 5.26
CA GLN A 171 16.50 19.49 6.55
C GLN A 171 15.17 19.47 7.31
N LEU A 172 15.15 18.81 8.45
CA LEU A 172 13.99 18.78 9.35
C LEU A 172 14.27 19.65 10.57
N PHE A 173 13.50 20.70 10.74
CA PHE A 173 13.55 21.53 11.94
C PHE A 173 12.30 21.23 12.78
N ASN A 174 12.46 20.48 13.87
CA ASN A 174 11.37 20.21 14.79
C ASN A 174 11.59 20.93 16.12
N ASN A 175 10.88 22.04 16.31
CA ASN A 175 10.99 22.89 17.49
C ASN A 175 10.03 22.52 18.64
N GLU A 176 9.23 21.44 18.50
CA GLU A 176 8.16 21.10 19.46
C GLU A 176 8.61 20.25 20.65
N ILE A 177 9.89 20.06 20.87
CA ILE A 177 10.41 19.26 22.00
C ILE A 177 11.20 20.14 22.94
N ASP A 178 11.01 19.91 24.25
CA ASP A 178 11.72 20.60 25.30
C ASP A 178 13.25 20.58 25.05
N LYS A 179 13.86 21.76 25.06
CA LYS A 179 15.29 21.94 24.83
C LYS A 179 16.14 21.08 25.77
N LYS A 180 15.73 20.94 27.04
CA LYS A 180 16.44 20.12 28.02
C LYS A 180 16.47 18.64 27.63
N ILE A 181 15.36 18.12 27.10
CA ILE A 181 15.29 16.75 26.62
C ILE A 181 16.20 16.57 25.41
N LYS A 182 16.18 17.53 24.49
CA LYS A 182 17.03 17.54 23.29
C LYS A 182 18.53 17.57 23.64
N GLU A 183 18.92 18.38 24.63
CA GLU A 183 20.27 18.42 25.16
C GLU A 183 20.73 17.07 25.73
N VAL A 184 19.87 16.39 26.47
CA VAL A 184 20.19 15.05 26.99
C VAL A 184 20.36 14.06 25.86
N PHE A 185 19.49 14.06 24.85
CA PHE A 185 19.64 13.22 23.67
C PHE A 185 20.98 13.44 22.97
N PHE A 186 21.38 14.71 22.83
CA PHE A 186 22.66 15.06 22.21
C PHE A 186 23.86 14.62 23.04
N LYS A 187 23.87 14.89 24.36
CA LYS A 187 24.98 14.53 25.26
C LYS A 187 25.15 13.02 25.45
N SER A 188 24.03 12.27 25.32
CA SER A 188 24.04 10.81 25.43
C SER A 188 24.37 10.09 24.12
N LEU A 189 24.56 10.82 23.01
CA LEU A 189 24.85 10.22 21.71
C LEU A 189 26.27 9.59 21.74
N PRO A 190 26.40 8.27 21.43
CA PRO A 190 27.69 7.61 21.42
C PRO A 190 28.67 8.25 20.44
N ASP A 191 29.94 8.39 20.83
CA ASP A 191 30.98 8.97 19.97
C ASP A 191 31.50 8.01 18.90
N GLU A 192 31.28 6.71 19.06
CA GLU A 192 31.71 5.66 18.16
C GLU A 192 30.91 5.66 16.83
N GLU A 193 31.45 5.01 15.80
CA GLU A 193 30.73 4.73 14.57
C GLU A 193 29.49 3.90 14.86
N PHE A 194 28.39 4.23 14.14
CA PHE A 194 27.12 3.55 14.34
C PHE A 194 27.17 2.10 13.90
N ASN A 195 26.78 1.22 14.83
CA ASN A 195 26.69 -0.22 14.65
C ASN A 195 25.36 -0.76 15.21
N GLN A 196 25.19 -2.06 15.21
CA GLN A 196 23.95 -2.72 15.69
C GLN A 196 23.64 -2.44 17.18
N ASN A 197 24.65 -2.10 17.99
CA ASN A 197 24.47 -1.83 19.41
C ASN A 197 24.25 -0.34 19.72
N THR A 198 24.48 0.55 18.75
CA THR A 198 24.41 2.01 18.95
C THR A 198 23.08 2.43 19.58
N TRP A 199 21.97 1.95 19.05
CA TRP A 199 20.65 2.27 19.60
C TRP A 199 20.48 1.79 21.04
N ARG A 200 20.91 0.58 21.34
CA ARG A 200 20.85 0.02 22.70
C ARG A 200 21.67 0.84 23.69
N ASN A 201 22.91 1.16 23.33
CA ASN A 201 23.81 1.95 24.17
C ASN A 201 23.24 3.35 24.39
N TRP A 202 22.85 4.03 23.31
CA TRP A 202 22.28 5.37 23.37
C TRP A 202 20.99 5.41 24.21
N SER A 203 20.06 4.50 23.99
CA SER A 203 18.82 4.44 24.76
C SER A 203 19.05 4.17 26.26
N ASN A 204 20.07 3.39 26.63
CA ASN A 204 20.42 3.13 28.02
C ASN A 204 21.01 4.40 28.68
N GLU A 205 21.87 5.12 27.98
CA GLU A 205 22.46 6.37 28.46
C GLU A 205 21.38 7.46 28.65
N ILE A 206 20.45 7.58 27.71
CA ILE A 206 19.30 8.49 27.84
C ILE A 206 18.47 8.14 29.09
N LYS A 207 18.19 6.86 29.32
CA LYS A 207 17.43 6.39 30.50
C LYS A 207 18.12 6.72 31.81
N ALA A 208 19.44 6.62 31.86
CA ALA A 208 20.22 6.97 33.05
C ALA A 208 20.08 8.46 33.40
N ASN A 209 19.92 9.32 32.40
CA ASN A 209 19.89 10.78 32.55
C ASN A 209 18.47 11.38 32.60
N LEU A 210 17.45 10.66 32.10
CA LEU A 210 16.05 11.11 32.09
C LEU A 210 15.16 10.13 32.86
N LYS A 211 14.38 10.64 33.81
CA LYS A 211 13.33 9.86 34.50
C LYS A 211 12.08 9.71 33.63
N MET A 212 12.24 9.15 32.43
CA MET A 212 11.15 8.94 31.47
C MET A 212 10.93 7.45 31.20
N LYS A 213 9.69 7.07 30.86
CA LYS A 213 9.39 5.71 30.42
C LYS A 213 9.99 5.44 29.05
N ASN A 214 10.38 4.18 28.78
CA ASN A 214 10.97 3.79 27.50
C ASN A 214 10.15 4.26 26.28
N ASN A 215 8.84 4.05 26.29
CA ASN A 215 7.97 4.45 25.18
C ASN A 215 7.95 5.97 24.94
N GLU A 216 8.13 6.76 26.00
CA GLU A 216 8.18 8.23 25.87
C GLU A 216 9.52 8.67 25.28
N ILE A 217 10.62 8.06 25.70
CA ILE A 217 11.95 8.30 25.11
C ILE A 217 11.93 7.98 23.61
N PHE A 218 11.43 6.79 23.24
CA PHE A 218 11.34 6.37 21.84
C PHE A 218 10.50 7.32 20.98
N LYS A 219 9.31 7.69 21.47
CA LYS A 219 8.42 8.61 20.76
C LYS A 219 9.03 10.01 20.62
N SER A 220 9.62 10.54 21.69
CA SER A 220 10.24 11.86 21.70
C SER A 220 11.46 11.93 20.79
N LEU A 221 12.35 10.94 20.86
CA LEU A 221 13.52 10.90 19.99
C LEU A 221 13.15 10.71 18.53
N ARG A 222 12.21 9.80 18.22
CA ARG A 222 11.70 9.64 16.86
C ARG A 222 11.09 10.94 16.33
N LYS A 223 10.29 11.64 17.16
CA LYS A 223 9.69 12.92 16.78
C LYS A 223 10.75 13.97 16.46
N VAL A 224 11.84 14.05 17.24
CA VAL A 224 13.00 14.95 16.95
C VAL A 224 13.65 14.58 15.63
N LEU A 225 13.88 13.28 15.41
CA LEU A 225 14.65 12.81 14.26
C LEU A 225 13.85 12.78 12.95
N THR A 226 12.51 12.67 13.01
CA THR A 226 11.68 12.45 11.81
C THR A 226 10.45 13.35 11.71
N GLY A 227 10.09 14.07 12.74
CA GLY A 227 8.78 14.73 12.83
C GLY A 227 7.60 13.78 13.08
N ARG A 228 7.80 12.46 12.98
CA ARG A 228 6.74 11.42 13.06
C ARG A 228 6.77 10.68 14.40
N GLN A 229 5.64 10.11 14.79
CA GLN A 229 5.53 9.26 15.99
C GLN A 229 5.69 7.76 15.66
N SER A 230 5.53 7.38 14.39
CA SER A 230 5.65 6.00 13.87
C SER A 230 6.66 5.94 12.72
N GLY A 231 7.13 4.73 12.39
CA GLY A 231 8.08 4.51 11.29
C GLY A 231 9.04 3.36 11.62
N PRO A 232 10.17 3.24 10.92
CA PRO A 232 11.16 2.19 11.06
C PRO A 232 11.61 2.00 12.51
N GLU A 233 12.10 0.82 12.85
CA GLU A 233 12.78 0.60 14.14
C GLU A 233 13.91 1.60 14.33
N MET A 234 14.18 2.00 15.59
CA MET A 234 15.17 3.03 15.85
C MET A 234 16.58 2.64 15.39
N THR A 235 16.92 1.36 15.47
CA THR A 235 18.19 0.83 14.94
C THR A 235 18.33 1.08 13.44
N ASP A 236 17.27 0.78 12.70
CA ASP A 236 17.21 0.98 11.24
C ASP A 236 17.21 2.48 10.89
N LEU A 237 16.38 3.26 11.61
CA LEU A 237 16.27 4.70 11.41
C LEU A 237 17.61 5.42 11.57
N ILE A 238 18.32 5.18 12.68
CA ILE A 238 19.63 5.81 12.92
C ILE A 238 20.68 5.38 11.88
N SER A 239 20.58 4.14 11.38
CA SER A 239 21.49 3.61 10.37
C SER A 239 21.34 4.26 8.99
N ILE A 240 20.15 4.74 8.65
CA ILE A 240 19.88 5.43 7.37
C ILE A 240 20.01 6.95 7.48
N LEU A 241 19.77 7.54 8.66
CA LEU A 241 20.01 8.95 8.91
C LEU A 241 21.50 9.28 8.97
N GLY A 242 22.29 8.41 9.60
CA GLY A 242 23.70 8.64 9.85
C GLY A 242 23.95 9.66 10.98
N ARG A 243 25.20 9.65 11.49
CA ARG A 243 25.60 10.46 12.65
C ARG A 243 25.46 11.97 12.42
N GLU A 244 25.92 12.44 11.27
CA GLU A 244 25.90 13.88 10.95
C GLU A 244 24.50 14.46 10.98
N LYS A 245 23.55 13.78 10.34
CA LYS A 245 22.14 14.20 10.29
C LYS A 245 21.48 14.16 11.67
N ILE A 246 21.79 13.17 12.47
CA ILE A 246 21.31 13.09 13.86
C ILE A 246 21.84 14.26 14.69
N ILE A 247 23.13 14.57 14.58
CA ILE A 247 23.74 15.70 15.27
C ILE A 247 23.08 17.01 14.83
N GLU A 248 22.89 17.20 13.52
CA GLU A 248 22.21 18.39 12.96
C GLU A 248 20.81 18.58 13.58
N ARG A 249 20.03 17.50 13.72
CA ARG A 249 18.67 17.55 14.26
C ARG A 249 18.59 17.71 15.79
N LEU A 250 19.62 17.29 16.48
CA LEU A 250 19.73 17.43 17.92
C LEU A 250 20.33 18.78 18.35
N LYS A 251 21.03 19.50 17.46
CA LYS A 251 21.52 20.85 17.76
C LYS A 251 20.34 21.80 18.02
N ILE A 252 20.52 22.68 19.00
CA ILE A 252 19.54 23.66 19.49
C ILE A 252 19.78 24.99 18.80
#